data_b5e456543258d184b26137e76d25349d
#
_entry.id   b5e456543258d184b26137e76d25349d
#
_cell.length_a   1.000
_cell.length_b   1.000
_cell.length_c   1.000
_cell.angle_alpha   90.00
_cell.angle_beta   90.00
_cell.angle_gamma   90.00
#
_symmetry.space_group_name_H-M   'P 1'
#
loop_
_entity.id
_entity.type
_entity.pdbx_description
1 polymer ?
#
loop_
_entity_poly.entity_id
_entity_poly.type
_entity_poly.pdbx_seq_one_letter_code
_entity_poly.pdbx_strand_id
1 'polypeptide(L)'
;TGKVVLFAVPGAFTTGCTMVHLPTFVEGASDLAGEGVDTIACIAVNDAWVMGAWGEAHGSDDITMLADGNGEFAAAMGLTMDGSGFGLGSRSKRYAAVIEDGTITHLAVDEGGIELSTCSAVLDAIVEA
;
A
#
# COMPACT_ATOMS: atom_id res chain seq x y z
N THR A 1 -14.80 -1.17 -9.52
CA THR A 1 -15.72 -0.03 -9.54
C THR A 1 -15.67 0.70 -8.21
N GLY A 2 -15.97 1.99 -8.23
CA GLY A 2 -15.91 2.83 -7.05
C GLY A 2 -14.51 3.37 -6.80
N LYS A 3 -14.29 3.87 -5.58
CA LYS A 3 -13.02 4.49 -5.20
C LYS A 3 -12.20 3.54 -4.34
N VAL A 4 -10.99 3.23 -4.78
CA VAL A 4 -10.06 2.35 -4.09
C VAL A 4 -8.79 3.11 -3.76
N VAL A 5 -8.31 2.97 -2.52
CA VAL A 5 -6.96 3.42 -2.16
C VAL A 5 -6.09 2.18 -2.08
N LEU A 6 -5.06 2.13 -2.91
CA LEU A 6 -4.09 1.04 -2.93
C LEU A 6 -2.74 1.57 -2.46
N PHE A 7 -2.17 0.97 -1.42
CA PHE A 7 -0.81 1.32 -1.03
C PHE A 7 0.08 0.08 -1.10
N ALA A 8 1.31 0.29 -1.51
CA ALA A 8 2.28 -0.79 -1.67
C ALA A 8 3.46 -0.58 -0.73
N VAL A 9 3.95 -1.69 -0.22
CA VAL A 9 5.09 -1.71 0.69
C VAL A 9 6.15 -2.67 0.15
N PRO A 10 7.44 -2.40 0.43
CA PRO A 10 8.52 -3.31 0.00
C PRO A 10 8.44 -4.70 0.62
N GLY A 11 7.90 -4.84 1.82
CA GLY A 11 7.76 -6.17 2.40
C GLY A 11 6.99 -6.19 3.71
N ALA A 12 6.09 -7.17 3.84
CA ALA A 12 5.38 -7.44 5.08
C ALA A 12 6.38 -7.81 6.18
N PHE A 13 6.07 -7.44 7.41
CA PHE A 13 6.91 -7.66 8.59
C PHE A 13 8.26 -6.92 8.59
N THR A 14 8.54 -6.12 7.57
CA THR A 14 9.74 -5.26 7.58
C THR A 14 9.47 -4.01 8.43
N THR A 15 10.54 -3.37 8.91
CA THR A 15 10.45 -2.33 9.93
C THR A 15 9.56 -1.14 9.52
N GLY A 16 9.88 -0.47 8.44
CA GLY A 16 9.11 0.71 8.00
C GLY A 16 7.67 0.38 7.62
N CYS A 17 7.47 -0.76 6.97
CA CYS A 17 6.13 -1.19 6.53
C CYS A 17 5.24 -1.50 7.74
N THR A 18 5.80 -2.15 8.75
CA THR A 18 5.07 -2.60 9.93
C THR A 18 4.90 -1.50 10.98
N MET A 19 5.96 -0.74 11.24
CA MET A 19 5.98 0.23 12.33
C MET A 19 5.41 1.59 11.95
N VAL A 20 5.45 1.96 10.68
CA VAL A 20 5.06 3.29 10.22
C VAL A 20 3.96 3.24 9.16
N HIS A 21 4.21 2.63 8.01
CA HIS A 21 3.31 2.76 6.85
C HIS A 21 1.92 2.12 7.06
N LEU A 22 1.89 0.84 7.41
CA LEU A 22 0.63 0.14 7.64
C LEU A 22 -0.21 0.82 8.74
N PRO A 23 0.38 1.18 9.90
CA PRO A 23 -0.41 1.84 10.96
C PRO A 23 -1.10 3.12 10.52
N THR A 24 -0.52 3.91 9.60
CA THR A 24 -1.17 5.12 9.13
C THR A 24 -2.52 4.80 8.48
N PHE A 25 -2.62 3.70 7.75
CA PHE A 25 -3.85 3.29 7.09
C PHE A 25 -4.82 2.57 8.04
N VAL A 26 -4.30 1.80 8.98
CA VAL A 26 -5.15 1.17 10.01
C VAL A 26 -5.86 2.22 10.84
N GLU A 27 -5.13 3.25 11.27
CA GLU A 27 -5.69 4.34 12.06
C GLU A 27 -6.57 5.28 11.25
N GLY A 28 -6.22 5.49 9.98
CA GLY A 28 -6.93 6.42 9.10
C GLY A 28 -8.04 5.80 8.26
N ALA A 29 -8.34 4.52 8.43
CA ALA A 29 -9.33 3.82 7.58
C ALA A 29 -10.71 4.47 7.62
N SER A 30 -11.19 4.88 8.79
CA SER A 30 -12.49 5.51 8.92
C SER A 30 -12.54 6.90 8.26
N ASP A 31 -11.44 7.63 8.28
CA ASP A 31 -11.36 8.94 7.62
C ASP A 31 -11.45 8.79 6.11
N LEU A 32 -10.77 7.78 5.56
CA LEU A 32 -10.86 7.47 4.13
C LEU A 32 -12.27 7.06 3.73
N ALA A 33 -12.91 6.23 4.54
CA ALA A 33 -14.29 5.82 4.29
C ALA A 33 -15.23 7.02 4.29
N GLY A 34 -14.99 7.99 5.18
CA GLY A 34 -15.76 9.25 5.24
C GLY A 34 -15.61 10.11 3.99
N GLU A 35 -14.52 9.96 3.23
CA GLU A 35 -14.27 10.67 1.98
C GLU A 35 -14.71 9.88 0.74
N GLY A 36 -15.49 8.83 0.92
CA GLY A 36 -16.06 8.06 -0.19
C GLY A 36 -15.19 6.92 -0.70
N VAL A 37 -14.17 6.53 0.04
CA VAL A 37 -13.32 5.38 -0.34
C VAL A 37 -14.05 4.08 0.01
N ASP A 38 -14.28 3.26 -1.00
CA ASP A 38 -14.99 1.99 -0.85
C ASP A 38 -14.11 0.85 -0.36
N THR A 39 -12.85 0.85 -0.77
CA THR A 39 -11.89 -0.22 -0.45
C THR A 39 -10.51 0.35 -0.21
N ILE A 40 -9.85 -0.12 0.85
CA ILE A 40 -8.44 0.16 1.11
C ILE A 40 -7.71 -1.16 0.93
N ALA A 41 -6.70 -1.19 0.07
CA ALA A 41 -5.93 -2.39 -0.21
C ALA A 41 -4.44 -2.15 -0.04
N CYS A 42 -3.74 -3.16 0.47
CA CYS A 42 -2.29 -3.15 0.60
C CYS A 42 -1.72 -4.28 -0.25
N ILE A 43 -0.71 -3.98 -1.06
CA ILE A 43 -0.05 -4.98 -1.90
C ILE A 43 1.45 -4.99 -1.62
N ALA A 44 2.05 -6.17 -1.67
CA ALA A 44 3.49 -6.34 -1.51
C ALA A 44 3.95 -7.57 -2.27
N VAL A 45 5.25 -7.64 -2.58
CA VAL A 45 5.88 -8.81 -3.19
C VAL A 45 6.14 -9.83 -2.08
N ASN A 46 5.06 -10.41 -1.59
CA ASN A 46 5.03 -11.47 -0.59
C ASN A 46 3.92 -12.43 -0.99
N ASP A 47 3.99 -13.67 -0.51
CA ASP A 47 2.93 -14.64 -0.80
C ASP A 47 1.66 -14.37 0.04
N ALA A 48 0.58 -15.06 -0.33
CA ALA A 48 -0.72 -14.86 0.32
C ALA A 48 -0.72 -15.26 1.80
N TRP A 49 0.08 -16.25 2.18
CA TRP A 49 0.18 -16.68 3.57
C TRP A 49 0.84 -15.60 4.43
N VAL A 50 1.92 -15.01 3.93
CA VAL A 50 2.61 -13.92 4.63
C VAL A 50 1.71 -12.70 4.74
N MET A 51 1.03 -12.31 3.66
CA MET A 51 0.15 -11.14 3.68
C MET A 51 -1.03 -11.35 4.64
N GLY A 52 -1.61 -12.54 4.65
CA GLY A 52 -2.70 -12.86 5.58
C GLY A 52 -2.25 -12.79 7.04
N ALA A 53 -1.10 -13.38 7.34
CA ALA A 53 -0.56 -13.37 8.70
C ALA A 53 -0.19 -11.95 9.15
N TRP A 54 0.38 -11.15 8.25
CA TRP A 54 0.73 -9.77 8.55
C TRP A 54 -0.51 -8.92 8.86
N GLY A 55 -1.56 -9.09 8.06
CA GLY A 55 -2.82 -8.39 8.29
C GLY A 55 -3.43 -8.75 9.64
N GLU A 56 -3.47 -10.03 9.99
CA GLU A 56 -4.00 -10.48 11.27
C GLU A 56 -3.17 -9.96 12.45
N ALA A 57 -1.85 -10.00 12.32
CA ALA A 57 -0.94 -9.58 13.39
C ALA A 57 -1.09 -8.10 13.75
N HIS A 58 -1.53 -7.27 12.80
CA HIS A 58 -1.58 -5.82 12.99
C HIS A 58 -2.99 -5.23 12.97
N GLY A 59 -4.02 -6.06 13.12
CA GLY A 59 -5.39 -5.58 13.27
C GLY A 59 -5.93 -4.82 12.07
N SER A 60 -5.61 -5.27 10.87
CA SER A 60 -5.96 -4.58 9.63
C SER A 60 -7.22 -5.18 8.98
N ASP A 61 -8.27 -5.39 9.76
CA ASP A 61 -9.53 -5.98 9.25
C ASP A 61 -10.19 -5.13 8.17
N ASP A 62 -10.00 -3.82 8.21
CA ASP A 62 -10.57 -2.88 7.23
C ASP A 62 -9.74 -2.75 5.97
N ILE A 63 -8.62 -3.46 5.88
CA ILE A 63 -7.69 -3.38 4.75
C ILE A 63 -7.61 -4.74 4.05
N THR A 64 -7.84 -4.73 2.73
CA THR A 64 -7.69 -5.93 1.91
C THR A 64 -6.21 -6.17 1.63
N MET A 65 -5.69 -7.33 2.02
CA MET A 65 -4.29 -7.68 1.78
C MET A 65 -4.16 -8.41 0.45
N LEU A 66 -3.33 -7.89 -0.44
CA LEU A 66 -3.08 -8.47 -1.76
C LEU A 66 -1.64 -8.99 -1.85
N ALA A 67 -1.48 -10.16 -2.41
CA ALA A 67 -0.19 -10.80 -2.56
C ALA A 67 0.29 -10.75 -4.01
N ASP A 68 1.42 -10.10 -4.24
CA ASP A 68 2.09 -10.05 -5.54
C ASP A 68 3.35 -10.93 -5.44
N GLY A 69 3.16 -12.21 -5.19
CA GLY A 69 4.23 -13.15 -4.85
C GLY A 69 5.40 -13.20 -5.82
N ASN A 70 5.13 -13.06 -7.10
CA ASN A 70 6.16 -13.10 -8.14
C ASN A 70 6.60 -11.71 -8.61
N GLY A 71 6.04 -10.65 -8.05
CA GLY A 71 6.36 -9.29 -8.44
C GLY A 71 5.79 -8.86 -9.79
N GLU A 72 4.83 -9.58 -10.31
CA GLU A 72 4.26 -9.31 -11.65
C GLU A 72 3.52 -7.98 -11.70
N PHE A 73 2.76 -7.67 -10.66
CA PHE A 73 2.03 -6.40 -10.61
C PHE A 73 2.98 -5.22 -10.48
N ALA A 74 4.00 -5.34 -9.61
CA ALA A 74 5.00 -4.30 -9.44
C ALA A 74 5.75 -4.04 -10.75
N ALA A 75 6.10 -5.09 -11.48
CA ALA A 75 6.74 -4.98 -12.79
C ALA A 75 5.84 -4.30 -13.80
N ALA A 76 4.55 -4.67 -13.84
CA ALA A 76 3.58 -4.08 -14.77
C ALA A 76 3.36 -2.59 -14.50
N MET A 77 3.44 -2.18 -13.25
CA MET A 77 3.35 -0.76 -12.85
C MET A 77 4.64 0.03 -13.10
N GLY A 78 5.75 -0.65 -13.39
CA GLY A 78 7.06 -0.01 -13.51
C GLY A 78 7.62 0.47 -12.16
N LEU A 79 7.19 -0.15 -11.07
CA LEU A 79 7.52 0.29 -9.71
C LEU A 79 8.27 -0.78 -8.91
N THR A 80 9.18 -1.50 -9.57
CA THR A 80 10.03 -2.46 -8.88
C THR A 80 11.23 -1.77 -8.24
N MET A 81 11.74 -2.36 -7.17
CA MET A 81 12.98 -1.91 -6.54
C MET A 81 13.88 -3.12 -6.24
N ASP A 82 15.18 -2.87 -6.18
CA ASP A 82 16.16 -3.89 -5.81
C ASP A 82 16.40 -3.84 -4.30
N GLY A 83 15.86 -4.83 -3.58
CA GLY A 83 16.05 -4.99 -2.15
C GLY A 83 17.16 -5.95 -1.78
N SER A 84 18.04 -6.33 -2.73
CA SER A 84 19.08 -7.32 -2.49
C SER A 84 20.05 -6.93 -1.39
N GLY A 85 20.26 -5.64 -1.15
CA GLY A 85 21.08 -5.15 -0.04
C GLY A 85 20.57 -5.57 1.33
N PHE A 86 19.29 -5.90 1.45
CA PHE A 86 18.65 -6.38 2.68
C PHE A 86 18.24 -7.85 2.58
N GLY A 87 18.69 -8.56 1.55
CA GLY A 87 18.30 -9.94 1.32
C GLY A 87 16.87 -10.13 0.82
N LEU A 88 16.25 -9.09 0.31
CA LEU A 88 14.84 -9.13 -0.11
C LEU A 88 14.65 -9.44 -1.60
N GLY A 89 15.68 -9.26 -2.41
CA GLY A 89 15.58 -9.44 -3.87
C GLY A 89 14.75 -8.34 -4.52
N SER A 90 14.04 -8.69 -5.58
CA SER A 90 13.19 -7.73 -6.28
C SER A 90 11.88 -7.51 -5.52
N ARG A 91 11.58 -6.28 -5.20
CA ARG A 91 10.39 -5.88 -4.44
C ARG A 91 9.68 -4.72 -5.12
N SER A 92 8.55 -4.30 -4.55
CA SER A 92 7.85 -3.11 -4.99
C SER A 92 8.44 -1.87 -4.33
N LYS A 93 8.43 -0.75 -5.04
CA LYS A 93 8.63 0.56 -4.42
C LYS A 93 7.46 0.82 -3.49
N ARG A 94 7.66 1.74 -2.54
CA ARG A 94 6.60 2.19 -1.65
C ARG A 94 5.78 3.26 -2.36
N TYR A 95 4.48 3.04 -2.49
CA TYR A 95 3.61 4.02 -3.14
C TYR A 95 2.19 3.95 -2.58
N ALA A 96 1.40 4.96 -2.91
CA ALA A 96 -0.05 4.93 -2.70
C ALA A 96 -0.74 5.48 -3.94
N ALA A 97 -1.86 4.89 -4.29
CA ALA A 97 -2.63 5.28 -5.47
C ALA A 97 -4.10 5.40 -5.10
N VAL A 98 -4.78 6.36 -5.72
CA VAL A 98 -6.23 6.46 -5.68
C VAL A 98 -6.75 6.00 -7.04
N ILE A 99 -7.64 5.03 -7.03
CA ILE A 99 -8.20 4.43 -8.25
C ILE A 99 -9.71 4.66 -8.23
N GLU A 100 -10.21 5.32 -9.26
CA GLU A 100 -11.65 5.57 -9.40
C GLU A 100 -12.15 4.90 -10.67
N ASP A 101 -13.08 3.96 -10.50
CA ASP A 101 -13.68 3.18 -11.59
C ASP A 101 -12.64 2.57 -12.54
N GLY A 102 -11.57 2.03 -11.96
CA GLY A 102 -10.52 1.34 -12.71
C GLY A 102 -9.42 2.24 -13.25
N THR A 103 -9.50 3.54 -13.02
CA THR A 103 -8.49 4.51 -13.49
C THR A 103 -7.72 5.10 -12.31
N ILE A 104 -6.39 5.12 -12.41
CA ILE A 104 -5.54 5.75 -11.39
C ILE A 104 -5.66 7.26 -11.54
N THR A 105 -6.21 7.93 -10.52
CA THR A 105 -6.38 9.39 -10.53
C THR A 105 -5.32 10.11 -9.72
N HIS A 106 -4.60 9.38 -8.85
CA HIS A 106 -3.49 9.93 -8.06
C HIS A 106 -2.48 8.81 -7.80
N LEU A 107 -1.21 9.11 -7.95
CA LEU A 107 -0.13 8.17 -7.64
C LEU A 107 1.02 8.94 -7.00
N ALA A 108 1.44 8.51 -5.80
CA ALA A 108 2.56 9.09 -5.09
C ALA A 108 3.55 7.99 -4.73
N VAL A 109 4.79 8.15 -5.15
CA VAL A 109 5.85 7.15 -4.94
C VAL A 109 6.90 7.72 -3.98
N ASP A 110 7.21 6.97 -2.93
CA ASP A 110 8.28 7.33 -1.99
C ASP A 110 9.59 6.63 -2.40
N GLU A 111 10.62 7.41 -2.64
CA GLU A 111 11.92 6.93 -3.12
C GLU A 111 12.94 6.74 -1.99
N GLY A 112 12.51 6.40 -0.82
CA GLY A 112 13.42 6.15 0.30
C GLY A 112 12.89 6.59 1.65
N GLY A 113 11.73 7.23 1.66
CA GLY A 113 11.08 7.67 2.89
C GLY A 113 9.68 7.08 3.03
N ILE A 114 8.93 7.59 3.97
CA ILE A 114 7.52 7.24 4.16
C ILE A 114 6.79 8.56 4.39
N GLU A 115 6.52 9.28 3.32
CA GLU A 115 5.92 10.62 3.38
C GLU A 115 4.76 10.79 2.40
N LEU A 116 5.01 10.51 1.13
CA LEU A 116 4.05 10.75 0.05
C LEU A 116 2.96 9.69 -0.04
N SER A 117 3.22 8.50 0.49
CA SER A 117 2.33 7.35 0.40
C SER A 117 1.57 7.05 1.69
N THR A 118 1.64 7.94 2.68
CA THR A 118 0.92 7.76 3.95
C THR A 118 -0.58 8.03 3.78
N CYS A 119 -1.36 7.55 4.74
CA CYS A 119 -2.81 7.81 4.75
C CYS A 119 -3.11 9.32 4.76
N SER A 120 -2.35 10.09 5.55
CA SER A 120 -2.52 11.54 5.62
C SER A 120 -2.30 12.22 4.26
N ALA A 121 -1.23 11.82 3.56
CA ALA A 121 -0.94 12.36 2.22
C ALA A 121 -2.04 11.99 1.21
N VAL A 122 -2.57 10.77 1.29
CA VAL A 122 -3.66 10.32 0.42
C VAL A 122 -4.95 11.09 0.72
N LEU A 123 -5.27 11.29 2.00
CA LEU A 123 -6.43 12.07 2.40
C LEU A 123 -6.36 13.50 1.86
N ASP A 124 -5.19 14.14 1.97
CA ASP A 124 -4.99 15.48 1.44
C ASP A 124 -5.22 15.52 -0.07
N ALA A 125 -4.72 14.54 -0.79
CA ALA A 125 -4.93 14.45 -2.25
C ALA A 125 -6.40 14.29 -2.62
N ILE A 126 -7.15 13.50 -1.87
CA ILE A 126 -8.58 13.29 -2.12
C ILE A 126 -9.38 14.56 -1.83
N VAL A 127 -9.09 15.22 -0.72
CA VAL A 127 -9.81 16.44 -0.29
C VAL A 127 -9.56 17.60 -1.26
N GLU A 128 -8.34 17.72 -1.79
CA GLU A 128 -7.96 18.79 -2.71
C GLU A 128 -8.41 18.56 -4.15
N ALA A 129 -8.85 17.36 -4.48
CA ALA A 129 -9.24 17.01 -5.86
C ALA A 129 -10.56 17.68 -6.31
#